data_07c24ae3672253382e82757c2f9529da
#
_entry.id   07c24ae3672253382e82757c2f9529da
#
_cell.length_a   1.000
_cell.length_b   1.000
_cell.length_c   1.000
_cell.angle_alpha   90.00
_cell.angle_beta   90.00
_cell.angle_gamma   90.00
#
_symmetry.space_group_name_H-M   'P 1'
#
loop_
_entity.id
_entity.type
_entity.pdbx_description
1 polymer ?
#
loop_
_entity_poly.entity_id
_entity_poly.type
_entity_poly.pdbx_seq_one_letter_code
_entity_poly.pdbx_strand_id
1 'polypeptide(L)'
;LRAEMIRETCRITADRLPVLVCISDTSIVESVRLAQVAANYGAEAVVSAPPYYFASAQPELVEFYDKLIKDLPLPLFLYNMPTHTKVNFAPQTIYRIAENPKVIGFKDSSANLVYFQLVMHIMKDHPNFSMLVGPEEVTGEVVLMGGNGGINGGANMFPKLYVALYNAAKEHNFEELYRLQKIVMQIS
;
A
#
# COMPACT_ATOMS: atom_id res chain seq x y z
N LEU A 1 -17.00 -13.69 -6.09
CA LEU A 1 -16.93 -12.87 -4.88
C LEU A 1 -15.96 -11.67 -5.02
N ARG A 2 -14.62 -11.85 -5.34
CA ARG A 2 -13.68 -10.73 -5.47
C ARG A 2 -14.15 -9.68 -6.50
N ALA A 3 -14.52 -10.09 -7.70
CA ALA A 3 -15.04 -9.19 -8.74
C ALA A 3 -16.31 -8.45 -8.31
N GLU A 4 -17.20 -9.11 -7.57
CA GLU A 4 -18.41 -8.52 -7.01
C GLU A 4 -18.08 -7.43 -5.97
N MET A 5 -17.14 -7.71 -5.06
CA MET A 5 -16.70 -6.72 -4.09
C MET A 5 -16.07 -5.49 -4.77
N ILE A 6 -15.27 -5.70 -5.82
CA ILE A 6 -14.67 -4.59 -6.59
C ILE A 6 -15.80 -3.72 -7.16
N ARG A 7 -16.75 -4.33 -7.85
CA ARG A 7 -17.89 -3.63 -8.44
C ARG A 7 -18.66 -2.81 -7.40
N GLU A 8 -19.06 -3.44 -6.29
CA GLU A 8 -19.86 -2.78 -5.27
C GLU A 8 -19.07 -1.68 -4.55
N THR A 9 -17.75 -1.88 -4.29
CA THR A 9 -16.91 -0.86 -3.69
C THR A 9 -16.82 0.37 -4.59
N CYS A 10 -16.50 0.21 -5.87
CA CYS A 10 -16.44 1.32 -6.82
C CYS A 10 -17.80 2.03 -6.92
N ARG A 11 -18.90 1.27 -7.05
CA ARG A 11 -20.26 1.82 -7.11
C ARG A 11 -20.63 2.63 -5.86
N ILE A 12 -20.30 2.15 -4.66
CA ILE A 12 -20.64 2.82 -3.40
C ILE A 12 -19.74 4.02 -3.18
N THR A 13 -18.46 3.90 -3.53
CA THR A 13 -17.50 5.01 -3.40
C THR A 13 -17.84 6.16 -4.34
N ALA A 14 -18.31 5.86 -5.55
CA ALA A 14 -18.85 6.84 -6.51
C ALA A 14 -17.94 8.08 -6.64
N ASP A 15 -16.67 7.86 -6.95
CA ASP A 15 -15.61 8.88 -7.16
C ASP A 15 -15.34 9.82 -5.98
N ARG A 16 -15.90 9.54 -4.80
CA ARG A 16 -15.62 10.34 -3.59
C ARG A 16 -14.25 10.09 -3.00
N LEU A 17 -13.69 8.90 -3.23
CA LEU A 17 -12.38 8.47 -2.76
C LEU A 17 -11.74 7.56 -3.82
N PRO A 18 -10.40 7.60 -3.98
CA PRO A 18 -9.70 6.67 -4.86
C PRO A 18 -9.88 5.21 -4.38
N VAL A 19 -10.23 4.32 -5.29
CA VAL A 19 -10.34 2.89 -5.00
C VAL A 19 -9.08 2.18 -5.47
N LEU A 20 -8.37 1.55 -4.52
CA LEU A 20 -7.21 0.72 -4.77
C LEU A 20 -7.58 -0.75 -4.58
N VAL A 21 -7.38 -1.56 -5.61
CA VAL A 21 -7.80 -2.97 -5.62
C VAL A 21 -6.61 -3.91 -5.42
N CYS A 22 -6.62 -4.69 -4.34
CA CYS A 22 -5.61 -5.74 -4.15
C CYS A 22 -5.85 -6.90 -5.14
N ILE A 23 -4.90 -7.09 -6.04
CA ILE A 23 -4.90 -8.13 -7.07
C ILE A 23 -3.95 -9.29 -6.77
N SER A 24 -3.34 -9.31 -5.57
CA SER A 24 -2.35 -10.33 -5.20
C SER A 24 -2.87 -11.74 -5.45
N ASP A 25 -2.09 -12.51 -6.18
CA ASP A 25 -2.33 -13.91 -6.49
C ASP A 25 -0.99 -14.60 -6.78
N THR A 26 -0.94 -15.93 -6.72
CA THR A 26 0.23 -16.71 -7.15
C THR A 26 0.28 -16.86 -8.69
N SER A 27 -0.81 -16.55 -9.37
CA SER A 27 -0.95 -16.56 -10.82
C SER A 27 -0.99 -15.14 -11.38
N ILE A 28 -0.03 -14.78 -12.23
CA ILE A 28 -0.03 -13.50 -12.96
C ILE A 28 -1.32 -13.33 -13.77
N VAL A 29 -1.79 -14.40 -14.42
CA VAL A 29 -3.01 -14.38 -15.24
C VAL A 29 -4.23 -13.98 -14.41
N GLU A 30 -4.38 -14.51 -13.20
CA GLU A 30 -5.48 -14.14 -12.30
C GLU A 30 -5.33 -12.71 -11.76
N SER A 31 -4.10 -12.28 -11.45
CA SER A 31 -3.83 -10.89 -11.06
C SER A 31 -4.23 -9.92 -12.17
N VAL A 32 -3.82 -10.18 -13.41
CA VAL A 32 -4.19 -9.34 -14.58
C VAL A 32 -5.70 -9.36 -14.82
N ARG A 33 -6.36 -10.52 -14.72
CA ARG A 33 -7.82 -10.62 -14.84
C ARG A 33 -8.55 -9.75 -13.81
N LEU A 34 -8.09 -9.77 -12.56
CA LEU A 34 -8.66 -8.91 -11.50
C LEU A 34 -8.37 -7.43 -11.74
N ALA A 35 -7.18 -7.10 -12.23
CA ALA A 35 -6.84 -5.72 -12.60
C ALA A 35 -7.75 -5.19 -13.72
N GLN A 36 -8.07 -6.04 -14.70
CA GLN A 36 -9.02 -5.68 -15.76
C GLN A 36 -10.43 -5.45 -15.22
N VAL A 37 -10.87 -6.28 -14.28
CA VAL A 37 -12.17 -6.07 -13.58
C VAL A 37 -12.15 -4.74 -12.82
N ALA A 38 -11.04 -4.44 -12.11
CA ALA A 38 -10.87 -3.20 -11.38
C ALA A 38 -10.97 -1.96 -12.30
N ALA A 39 -10.26 -1.99 -13.42
CA ALA A 39 -10.30 -0.93 -14.44
C ALA A 39 -11.70 -0.72 -15.00
N ASN A 40 -12.41 -1.81 -15.33
CA ASN A 40 -13.76 -1.74 -15.91
C ASN A 40 -14.80 -1.13 -14.95
N TYR A 41 -14.55 -1.18 -13.63
CA TYR A 41 -15.43 -0.58 -12.61
C TYR A 41 -14.92 0.75 -12.07
N GLY A 42 -13.86 1.32 -12.65
CA GLY A 42 -13.39 2.66 -12.30
C GLY A 42 -12.48 2.72 -11.08
N ALA A 43 -11.77 1.62 -10.74
CA ALA A 43 -10.71 1.70 -9.75
C ALA A 43 -9.53 2.52 -10.30
N GLU A 44 -8.84 3.26 -9.44
CA GLU A 44 -7.76 4.16 -9.85
C GLU A 44 -6.39 3.48 -9.87
N ALA A 45 -6.17 2.48 -9.04
CA ALA A 45 -4.93 1.73 -9.00
C ALA A 45 -5.15 0.29 -8.51
N VAL A 46 -4.12 -0.53 -8.71
CA VAL A 46 -4.07 -1.88 -8.15
C VAL A 46 -2.93 -2.02 -7.15
N VAL A 47 -3.06 -2.97 -6.25
CA VAL A 47 -2.07 -3.29 -5.22
C VAL A 47 -1.65 -4.73 -5.36
N SER A 48 -0.35 -5.04 -5.39
CA SER A 48 0.15 -6.41 -5.47
C SER A 48 1.22 -6.67 -4.43
N ALA A 49 1.01 -7.71 -3.62
CA ALA A 49 2.05 -8.33 -2.80
C ALA A 49 2.84 -9.36 -3.64
N PRO A 50 4.07 -9.74 -3.21
CA PRO A 50 4.80 -10.84 -3.81
C PRO A 50 3.98 -12.14 -3.86
N PRO A 51 4.31 -13.07 -4.78
CA PRO A 51 3.79 -14.44 -4.71
C PRO A 51 4.07 -15.04 -3.32
N TYR A 52 3.08 -15.72 -2.74
CA TYR A 52 3.10 -16.05 -1.31
C TYR A 52 3.19 -17.55 -1.00
N TYR A 53 3.13 -18.43 -1.98
CA TYR A 53 3.24 -19.89 -1.74
C TYR A 53 4.70 -20.33 -1.59
N PHE A 54 5.56 -19.91 -2.51
CA PHE A 54 7.02 -20.08 -2.41
C PHE A 54 7.68 -18.72 -2.21
N ALA A 55 8.68 -18.67 -1.32
CA ALA A 55 9.46 -17.46 -1.12
C ALA A 55 10.32 -17.17 -2.35
N SER A 56 10.15 -15.99 -2.94
CA SER A 56 10.93 -15.53 -4.09
C SER A 56 12.20 -14.81 -3.66
N ALA A 57 13.29 -15.02 -4.38
CA ALA A 57 14.49 -14.19 -4.24
C ALA A 57 14.29 -12.81 -4.87
N GLN A 58 15.14 -11.83 -4.53
CA GLN A 58 14.99 -10.45 -5.02
C GLN A 58 15.00 -10.34 -6.56
N PRO A 59 15.90 -11.03 -7.30
CA PRO A 59 15.86 -11.03 -8.76
C PRO A 59 14.55 -11.61 -9.34
N GLU A 60 13.99 -12.64 -8.70
CA GLU A 60 12.73 -13.25 -9.10
C GLU A 60 11.54 -12.29 -8.88
N LEU A 61 11.59 -11.45 -7.83
CA LEU A 61 10.61 -10.40 -7.62
C LEU A 61 10.65 -9.38 -8.76
N VAL A 62 11.84 -8.93 -9.17
CA VAL A 62 11.98 -8.01 -10.31
C VAL A 62 11.37 -8.64 -11.55
N GLU A 63 11.72 -9.88 -11.87
CA GLU A 63 11.18 -10.59 -13.04
C GLU A 63 9.65 -10.75 -12.97
N PHE A 64 9.12 -11.09 -11.81
CA PHE A 64 7.68 -11.23 -11.57
C PHE A 64 6.95 -9.90 -11.85
N TYR A 65 7.43 -8.80 -11.27
CA TYR A 65 6.79 -7.50 -11.46
C TYR A 65 7.00 -6.94 -12.88
N ASP A 66 8.14 -7.17 -13.50
CA ASP A 66 8.36 -6.81 -14.90
C ASP A 66 7.37 -7.51 -15.84
N LYS A 67 7.02 -8.77 -15.55
CA LYS A 67 5.99 -9.52 -16.30
C LYS A 67 4.59 -9.00 -15.99
N LEU A 68 4.25 -8.83 -14.71
CA LEU A 68 2.93 -8.40 -14.26
C LEU A 68 2.58 -7.02 -14.85
N ILE A 69 3.48 -6.05 -14.72
CA ILE A 69 3.23 -4.64 -15.09
C ILE A 69 2.93 -4.47 -16.58
N LYS A 70 3.47 -5.33 -17.46
CA LYS A 70 3.23 -5.26 -18.91
C LYS A 70 1.75 -5.27 -19.26
N ASP A 71 0.99 -6.13 -18.57
CA ASP A 71 -0.42 -6.41 -18.87
C ASP A 71 -1.39 -5.68 -17.93
N LEU A 72 -0.88 -4.88 -16.97
CA LEU A 72 -1.73 -4.11 -16.07
C LEU A 72 -2.37 -2.91 -16.80
N PRO A 73 -3.70 -2.75 -16.72
CA PRO A 73 -4.41 -1.60 -17.26
C PRO A 73 -4.35 -0.36 -16.36
N LEU A 74 -3.96 -0.54 -15.09
CA LEU A 74 -3.95 0.48 -14.03
C LEU A 74 -2.57 0.63 -13.42
N PRO A 75 -2.27 1.78 -12.79
CA PRO A 75 -1.08 1.97 -11.98
C PRO A 75 -1.00 0.98 -10.81
N LEU A 76 0.22 0.69 -10.36
CA LEU A 76 0.51 -0.33 -9.36
C LEU A 76 1.11 0.27 -8.08
N PHE A 77 0.58 -0.15 -6.93
CA PHE A 77 1.24 -0.10 -5.63
C PHE A 77 1.88 -1.45 -5.31
N LEU A 78 3.15 -1.44 -4.97
CA LEU A 78 3.81 -2.61 -4.37
C LEU A 78 3.34 -2.76 -2.92
N TYR A 79 3.15 -4.01 -2.47
CA TYR A 79 2.70 -4.27 -1.10
C TYR A 79 3.66 -5.22 -0.38
N ASN A 80 4.30 -4.73 0.66
CA ASN A 80 5.16 -5.49 1.53
C ASN A 80 4.38 -6.03 2.73
N MET A 81 4.21 -7.34 2.80
CA MET A 81 3.51 -8.04 3.90
C MET A 81 4.28 -9.31 4.27
N PRO A 82 5.50 -9.19 4.83
CA PRO A 82 6.42 -10.32 4.97
C PRO A 82 5.91 -11.44 5.88
N THR A 83 5.05 -11.14 6.84
CA THR A 83 4.41 -12.15 7.70
C THR A 83 3.55 -13.15 6.92
N HIS A 84 2.98 -12.72 5.79
CA HIS A 84 2.12 -13.54 4.93
C HIS A 84 2.85 -14.06 3.70
N THR A 85 3.61 -13.21 3.02
CA THR A 85 4.31 -13.58 1.78
C THR A 85 5.62 -14.33 2.01
N LYS A 86 6.16 -14.30 3.26
CA LYS A 86 7.48 -14.84 3.62
C LYS A 86 8.65 -14.15 2.89
N VAL A 87 8.39 -13.03 2.25
CA VAL A 87 9.36 -12.25 1.50
C VAL A 87 9.26 -10.80 1.94
N ASN A 88 10.42 -10.19 2.15
CA ASN A 88 10.56 -8.75 2.35
C ASN A 88 11.25 -8.16 1.13
N PHE A 89 10.72 -7.10 0.55
CA PHE A 89 11.41 -6.39 -0.51
C PHE A 89 12.68 -5.74 0.01
N ALA A 90 13.81 -5.97 -0.64
CA ALA A 90 14.97 -5.10 -0.41
C ALA A 90 14.68 -3.69 -0.96
N PRO A 91 15.14 -2.62 -0.29
CA PRO A 91 14.91 -1.26 -0.78
C PRO A 91 15.34 -1.04 -2.24
N GLN A 92 16.48 -1.63 -2.64
CA GLN A 92 16.98 -1.58 -4.03
C GLN A 92 16.07 -2.29 -5.02
N THR A 93 15.38 -3.35 -4.58
CA THR A 93 14.40 -4.07 -5.40
C THR A 93 13.17 -3.19 -5.67
N ILE A 94 12.69 -2.47 -4.67
CA ILE A 94 11.60 -1.49 -4.83
C ILE A 94 12.01 -0.42 -5.82
N TYR A 95 13.21 0.17 -5.63
CA TYR A 95 13.74 1.18 -6.53
C TYR A 95 13.79 0.69 -7.98
N ARG A 96 14.35 -0.50 -8.21
CA ARG A 96 14.45 -1.11 -9.54
C ARG A 96 13.09 -1.33 -10.21
N ILE A 97 12.11 -1.81 -9.46
CA ILE A 97 10.75 -2.03 -9.99
C ILE A 97 10.06 -0.67 -10.25
N ALA A 98 10.30 0.33 -9.40
CA ALA A 98 9.72 1.67 -9.50
C ALA A 98 10.34 2.54 -10.64
N GLU A 99 11.41 2.08 -11.30
CA GLU A 99 11.85 2.69 -12.58
C GLU A 99 10.76 2.60 -13.66
N ASN A 100 9.81 1.67 -13.52
CA ASN A 100 8.64 1.63 -14.37
C ASN A 100 7.60 2.67 -13.91
N PRO A 101 7.21 3.63 -14.77
CA PRO A 101 6.31 4.73 -14.39
C PRO A 101 4.89 4.29 -13.99
N LYS A 102 4.49 3.05 -14.29
CA LYS A 102 3.23 2.50 -13.78
C LYS A 102 3.29 2.18 -12.27
N VAL A 103 4.47 2.09 -11.67
CA VAL A 103 4.63 1.80 -10.24
C VAL A 103 4.65 3.12 -9.49
N ILE A 104 3.54 3.44 -8.83
CA ILE A 104 3.26 4.75 -8.26
C ILE A 104 3.34 4.81 -6.74
N GLY A 105 3.61 3.68 -6.09
CA GLY A 105 3.69 3.70 -4.64
C GLY A 105 4.02 2.34 -4.01
N PHE A 106 4.18 2.40 -2.71
CA PHE A 106 4.52 1.27 -1.86
C PHE A 106 3.73 1.32 -0.56
N LYS A 107 3.14 0.20 -0.18
CA LYS A 107 2.53 0.00 1.14
C LYS A 107 3.38 -0.99 1.94
N ASP A 108 3.78 -0.60 3.14
CA ASP A 108 4.53 -1.47 4.05
C ASP A 108 3.69 -1.90 5.25
N SER A 109 3.60 -3.20 5.48
CA SER A 109 2.99 -3.81 6.66
C SER A 109 3.99 -4.66 7.47
N SER A 110 5.29 -4.34 7.39
CA SER A 110 6.31 -5.02 8.19
C SER A 110 6.38 -4.53 9.63
N ALA A 111 5.78 -3.39 9.96
CA ALA A 111 5.91 -2.66 11.22
C ALA A 111 7.37 -2.22 11.55
N ASN A 112 8.27 -2.26 10.58
CA ASN A 112 9.67 -1.88 10.75
C ASN A 112 9.93 -0.45 10.25
N LEU A 113 9.90 0.52 11.15
CA LEU A 113 10.13 1.94 10.81
C LEU A 113 11.53 2.21 10.25
N VAL A 114 12.56 1.48 10.69
CA VAL A 114 13.91 1.64 10.14
C VAL A 114 13.92 1.23 8.67
N TYR A 115 13.30 0.11 8.34
CA TYR A 115 13.14 -0.33 6.96
C TYR A 115 12.34 0.68 6.13
N PHE A 116 11.21 1.16 6.67
CA PHE A 116 10.37 2.16 5.99
C PHE A 116 11.17 3.43 5.66
N GLN A 117 11.95 3.96 6.61
CA GLN A 117 12.82 5.12 6.40
C GLN A 117 13.89 4.88 5.35
N LEU A 118 14.50 3.68 5.31
CA LEU A 118 15.46 3.31 4.27
C LEU A 118 14.82 3.33 2.88
N VAL A 119 13.60 2.81 2.75
CA VAL A 119 12.86 2.87 1.48
C VAL A 119 12.56 4.33 1.10
N MET A 120 12.07 5.15 2.03
CA MET A 120 11.83 6.58 1.79
C MET A 120 13.11 7.30 1.33
N HIS A 121 14.24 7.01 1.97
CA HIS A 121 15.52 7.62 1.61
C HIS A 121 15.97 7.27 0.18
N ILE A 122 15.81 6.01 -0.22
CA ILE A 122 16.15 5.56 -1.59
C ILE A 122 15.19 6.15 -2.61
N MET A 123 13.91 6.28 -2.26
CA MET A 123 12.86 6.80 -3.15
C MET A 123 12.78 8.34 -3.19
N LYS A 124 13.66 9.07 -2.52
CA LYS A 124 13.63 10.55 -2.40
C LYS A 124 13.58 11.30 -3.74
N ASP A 125 14.17 10.73 -4.78
CA ASP A 125 14.23 11.31 -6.12
C ASP A 125 13.00 10.94 -6.98
N HIS A 126 12.00 10.25 -6.39
CA HIS A 126 10.72 9.89 -7.00
C HIS A 126 9.57 10.65 -6.32
N PRO A 127 9.38 11.96 -6.58
CA PRO A 127 8.45 12.82 -5.81
C PRO A 127 6.98 12.39 -5.92
N ASN A 128 6.63 11.66 -6.97
CA ASN A 128 5.26 11.17 -7.20
C ASN A 128 5.04 9.74 -6.68
N PHE A 129 6.03 9.17 -5.97
CA PHE A 129 5.91 7.82 -5.42
C PHE A 129 5.33 7.87 -4.02
N SER A 130 4.14 7.30 -3.84
CA SER A 130 3.43 7.32 -2.56
C SER A 130 3.93 6.26 -1.60
N MET A 131 4.23 6.66 -0.37
CA MET A 131 4.69 5.79 0.71
C MET A 131 3.60 5.66 1.78
N LEU A 132 3.02 4.47 1.90
CA LEU A 132 1.91 4.18 2.81
C LEU A 132 2.27 3.10 3.83
N VAL A 133 1.72 3.17 5.02
CA VAL A 133 1.92 2.16 6.08
C VAL A 133 0.64 1.37 6.36
N GLY A 134 0.79 0.10 6.70
CA GLY A 134 -0.32 -0.77 7.10
C GLY A 134 -0.63 -0.70 8.59
N PRO A 135 0.35 -0.96 9.49
CA PRO A 135 0.14 -0.91 10.92
C PRO A 135 -0.30 0.48 11.40
N GLU A 136 -1.42 0.52 12.07
CA GLU A 136 -2.02 1.75 12.60
C GLU A 136 -1.19 2.37 13.73
N GLU A 137 -0.46 1.54 14.45
CA GLU A 137 0.34 1.91 15.60
C GLU A 137 1.51 2.86 15.25
N VAL A 138 1.89 2.90 13.97
CA VAL A 138 3.01 3.73 13.49
C VAL A 138 2.59 4.76 12.44
N THR A 139 1.28 4.92 12.21
CA THR A 139 0.78 5.83 11.17
C THR A 139 1.15 7.28 11.45
N GLY A 140 1.05 7.70 12.72
CA GLY A 140 1.40 9.07 13.13
C GLY A 140 2.86 9.39 12.85
N GLU A 141 3.78 8.51 13.24
CA GLU A 141 5.21 8.64 13.02
C GLU A 141 5.57 8.67 11.53
N VAL A 142 4.94 7.79 10.76
CA VAL A 142 5.16 7.73 9.29
C VAL A 142 4.78 9.05 8.63
N VAL A 143 3.65 9.64 9.01
CA VAL A 143 3.21 10.94 8.47
C VAL A 143 4.14 12.07 8.89
N LEU A 144 4.60 12.09 10.16
CA LEU A 144 5.58 13.07 10.64
C LEU A 144 6.91 12.99 9.88
N MET A 145 7.32 11.79 9.46
CA MET A 145 8.55 11.58 8.66
C MET A 145 8.38 11.91 7.18
N GLY A 146 7.19 12.33 6.72
CA GLY A 146 6.90 12.66 5.34
C GLY A 146 6.28 11.54 4.51
N GLY A 147 5.88 10.43 5.13
CA GLY A 147 5.05 9.41 4.48
C GLY A 147 3.66 9.93 4.14
N ASN A 148 3.01 9.29 3.19
CA ASN A 148 1.74 9.78 2.63
C ASN A 148 0.50 9.36 3.44
N GLY A 149 0.66 8.50 4.45
CA GLY A 149 -0.43 8.07 5.32
C GLY A 149 -0.49 6.57 5.56
N GLY A 150 -1.66 6.10 5.99
CA GLY A 150 -1.90 4.70 6.31
C GLY A 150 -3.08 4.08 5.55
N ILE A 151 -2.98 2.79 5.29
CA ILE A 151 -4.12 1.94 4.90
C ILE A 151 -4.33 0.95 6.05
N ASN A 152 -5.01 1.42 7.07
CA ASN A 152 -5.11 0.81 8.38
C ASN A 152 -6.35 -0.07 8.51
N GLY A 153 -6.23 -1.20 9.18
CA GLY A 153 -7.34 -2.13 9.43
C GLY A 153 -8.45 -1.51 10.27
N GLY A 154 -8.09 -0.86 11.36
CA GLY A 154 -9.00 -0.19 12.28
C GLY A 154 -9.82 0.93 11.66
N ALA A 155 -9.39 1.50 10.55
CA ALA A 155 -10.14 2.53 9.83
C ALA A 155 -11.49 2.03 9.29
N ASN A 156 -11.66 0.70 9.13
CA ASN A 156 -12.97 0.11 8.80
C ASN A 156 -14.01 0.30 9.91
N MET A 157 -13.56 0.37 11.17
CA MET A 157 -14.44 0.54 12.33
C MET A 157 -14.49 2.00 12.80
N PHE A 158 -13.33 2.67 12.79
CA PHE A 158 -13.17 4.00 13.39
C PHE A 158 -12.56 5.01 12.39
N PRO A 159 -13.14 5.23 11.18
CA PRO A 159 -12.51 6.05 10.15
C PRO A 159 -12.21 7.48 10.61
N LYS A 160 -13.07 8.08 11.44
CA LYS A 160 -12.86 9.45 11.96
C LYS A 160 -11.62 9.54 12.86
N LEU A 161 -11.31 8.49 13.64
CA LEU A 161 -10.13 8.45 14.49
C LEU A 161 -8.85 8.50 13.64
N TYR A 162 -8.77 7.67 12.60
CA TYR A 162 -7.57 7.59 11.75
C TYR A 162 -7.38 8.83 10.87
N VAL A 163 -8.47 9.44 10.41
CA VAL A 163 -8.41 10.73 9.72
C VAL A 163 -7.93 11.84 10.66
N ALA A 164 -8.43 11.88 11.91
CA ALA A 164 -7.96 12.84 12.90
C ALA A 164 -6.49 12.63 13.26
N LEU A 165 -6.04 11.37 13.41
CA LEU A 165 -4.63 11.02 13.65
C LEU A 165 -3.73 11.53 12.51
N TYR A 166 -4.12 11.25 11.26
CA TYR A 166 -3.42 11.74 10.07
C TYR A 166 -3.31 13.27 10.07
N ASN A 167 -4.43 13.97 10.30
CA ASN A 167 -4.45 15.43 10.30
C ASN A 167 -3.57 16.01 11.42
N ALA A 168 -3.66 15.48 12.63
CA ALA A 168 -2.83 15.91 13.75
C ALA A 168 -1.32 15.75 13.44
N ALA A 169 -0.94 14.64 12.83
CA ALA A 169 0.45 14.42 12.42
C ALA A 169 0.86 15.40 11.28
N LYS A 170 -0.01 15.59 10.28
CA LYS A 170 0.25 16.47 9.15
C LYS A 170 0.40 17.94 9.56
N GLU A 171 -0.36 18.37 10.55
CA GLU A 171 -0.36 19.72 11.11
C GLU A 171 0.68 19.91 12.22
N HIS A 172 1.44 18.86 12.59
CA HIS A 172 2.40 18.86 13.70
C HIS A 172 1.73 19.23 15.05
N ASN A 173 0.45 18.89 15.21
CA ASN A 173 -0.26 19.03 16.48
C ASN A 173 0.08 17.84 17.40
N PHE A 174 1.21 17.94 18.08
CA PHE A 174 1.75 16.84 18.90
C PHE A 174 0.87 16.47 20.08
N GLU A 175 0.17 17.42 20.70
CA GLU A 175 -0.72 17.13 21.81
C GLU A 175 -1.88 16.21 21.37
N GLU A 176 -2.55 16.59 20.30
CA GLU A 176 -3.66 15.81 19.75
C GLU A 176 -3.17 14.49 19.15
N LEU A 177 -2.02 14.49 18.47
CA LEU A 177 -1.39 13.29 17.94
C LEU A 177 -1.14 12.26 19.06
N TYR A 178 -0.52 12.68 20.17
CA TYR A 178 -0.28 11.79 21.32
C TYR A 178 -1.57 11.26 21.94
N ARG A 179 -2.58 12.11 22.05
CA ARG A 179 -3.88 11.71 22.57
C ARG A 179 -4.54 10.64 21.70
N LEU A 180 -4.55 10.86 20.39
CA LEU A 180 -5.17 9.93 19.42
C LEU A 180 -4.37 8.63 19.29
N GLN A 181 -3.03 8.70 19.28
CA GLN A 181 -2.17 7.53 19.21
C GLN A 181 -2.37 6.60 20.41
N LYS A 182 -2.58 7.14 21.62
CA LYS A 182 -2.92 6.32 22.79
C LYS A 182 -4.24 5.57 22.61
N ILE A 183 -5.23 6.19 21.98
CA ILE A 183 -6.50 5.53 21.67
C ILE A 183 -6.28 4.40 20.67
N VAL A 184 -5.52 4.65 19.60
CA VAL A 184 -5.17 3.61 18.62
C VAL A 184 -4.50 2.42 19.29
N MET A 185 -3.49 2.64 20.14
CA MET A 185 -2.79 1.58 20.89
C MET A 185 -3.68 0.79 21.85
N GLN A 186 -4.83 1.31 22.23
CA GLN A 186 -5.78 0.60 23.10
C GLN A 186 -6.77 -0.29 22.33
N ILE A 187 -6.96 -0.02 21.05
CA ILE A 187 -7.97 -0.71 20.23
C ILE A 187 -7.36 -1.62 19.14
N SER A 188 -6.03 -1.59 18.96
CA SER A 188 -5.25 -2.47 18.04
C SER A 188 -5.00 -3.88 18.64
#